data_71a44ffee1209683bb027a591be206b7
#
_entry.id   71a44ffee1209683bb027a591be206b7
#
_cell.length_a   1.000
_cell.length_b   1.000
_cell.length_c   1.000
_cell.angle_alpha   90.00
_cell.angle_beta   90.00
_cell.angle_gamma   90.00
#
_symmetry.space_group_name_H-M   'P 1'
#
loop_
_entity.id
_entity.type
_entity.pdbx_description
1 polymer ?
#
loop_
_entity_poly.entity_id
_entity_poly.type
_entity_poly.pdbx_seq_one_letter_code
_entity_poly.pdbx_strand_id
1 'polypeptide(L)'
;YKTFHTFVSAEGSSKRIIMAVDTFRRYIWLLETIDRLGYAEFETIQSEWNRSSLNPHGEDLPKRTFRNHITAIADQLYIYIEYKSGYGYYISNPEDMHESRIKQWMISTLSTYNFLSDCNDMRDKILFEDVPSSQKHLPQVLRCIRNCCALSFMYQSHFSDAAHINEVEPYCLKLFNRRWYMVGRNTD
;
A
#
# COMPACT_ATOMS: atom_id res chain seq x y z
N TYR A 1 -42.73 2.12 -15.14
CA TYR A 1 -41.29 1.89 -14.88
C TYR A 1 -40.91 2.68 -13.65
N LYS A 2 -40.74 2.00 -12.49
CA LYS A 2 -40.23 2.60 -11.25
C LYS A 2 -38.73 2.37 -11.19
N THR A 3 -37.96 3.44 -11.34
CA THR A 3 -36.52 3.43 -11.16
C THR A 3 -36.25 3.53 -9.66
N PHE A 4 -35.77 2.47 -9.04
CA PHE A 4 -35.25 2.50 -7.67
C PHE A 4 -33.85 3.08 -7.70
N HIS A 5 -33.68 4.32 -7.29
CA HIS A 5 -32.39 4.87 -6.92
C HIS A 5 -32.05 4.42 -5.51
N THR A 6 -31.16 3.43 -5.41
CA THR A 6 -30.55 3.09 -4.13
C THR A 6 -29.50 4.15 -3.82
N PHE A 7 -29.85 5.12 -2.99
CA PHE A 7 -28.90 6.03 -2.36
C PHE A 7 -28.06 5.24 -1.34
N VAL A 8 -26.91 4.73 -1.76
CA VAL A 8 -25.86 4.34 -0.83
C VAL A 8 -25.25 5.63 -0.31
N SER A 9 -25.45 5.96 0.96
CA SER A 9 -24.94 7.19 1.55
C SER A 9 -23.43 7.25 1.42
N ALA A 10 -22.89 8.32 0.87
CA ALA A 10 -21.45 8.55 0.68
C ALA A 10 -20.66 8.49 2.01
N GLU A 11 -21.29 8.81 3.14
CA GLU A 11 -20.72 8.71 4.48
C GLU A 11 -20.39 7.28 4.92
N GLY A 12 -21.24 6.31 4.61
CA GLY A 12 -21.00 4.89 4.94
C GLY A 12 -19.85 4.30 4.16
N SER A 13 -19.66 4.74 2.91
CA SER A 13 -18.54 4.30 2.05
C SER A 13 -17.22 4.89 2.54
N SER A 14 -17.17 6.16 2.89
CA SER A 14 -15.98 6.84 3.39
C SER A 14 -15.48 6.25 4.72
N LYS A 15 -16.41 5.99 5.65
CA LYS A 15 -16.09 5.34 6.94
C LYS A 15 -15.51 3.93 6.77
N ARG A 16 -16.06 3.13 5.84
CA ARG A 16 -15.54 1.78 5.54
C ARG A 16 -14.14 1.80 4.94
N ILE A 17 -13.85 2.76 4.08
CA ILE A 17 -12.51 2.92 3.48
C ILE A 17 -11.49 3.30 4.56
N ILE A 18 -11.80 4.25 5.43
CA ILE A 18 -10.92 4.65 6.53
C ILE A 18 -10.64 3.47 7.46
N MET A 19 -11.65 2.72 7.88
CA MET A 19 -11.47 1.53 8.72
C MET A 19 -10.62 0.44 8.05
N ALA A 20 -10.76 0.25 6.73
CA ALA A 20 -9.95 -0.72 6.00
C ALA A 20 -8.48 -0.29 5.94
N VAL A 21 -8.20 0.99 5.72
CA VAL A 21 -6.83 1.55 5.71
C VAL A 21 -6.20 1.39 7.09
N ASP A 22 -6.91 1.74 8.17
CA ASP A 22 -6.40 1.60 9.53
C ASP A 22 -6.11 0.14 9.90
N THR A 23 -6.95 -0.78 9.46
CA THR A 23 -6.73 -2.21 9.67
C THR A 23 -5.47 -2.70 8.96
N PHE A 24 -5.28 -2.28 7.71
CA PHE A 24 -4.10 -2.65 6.93
C PHE A 24 -2.81 -2.05 7.51
N ARG A 25 -2.86 -0.82 8.03
CA ARG A 25 -1.76 -0.19 8.77
C ARG A 25 -1.31 -1.04 9.98
N ARG A 26 -2.28 -1.63 10.71
CA ARG A 26 -2.00 -2.53 11.84
C ARG A 26 -1.32 -3.83 11.38
N TYR A 27 -1.66 -4.35 10.20
CA TYR A 27 -0.98 -5.53 9.64
C TYR A 27 0.48 -5.23 9.32
N ILE A 28 0.75 -4.11 8.69
CA ILE A 28 2.13 -3.69 8.39
C ILE A 28 2.92 -3.46 9.67
N TRP A 29 2.35 -2.74 10.64
CA TRP A 29 2.97 -2.55 11.95
C TRP A 29 3.33 -3.88 12.63
N LEU A 30 2.43 -4.85 12.59
CA LEU A 30 2.66 -6.16 13.21
C LEU A 30 3.81 -6.92 12.51
N LEU A 31 3.81 -6.92 11.17
CA LEU A 31 4.87 -7.52 10.38
C LEU A 31 6.22 -6.89 10.69
N GLU A 32 6.33 -5.57 10.66
CA GLU A 32 7.57 -4.85 10.96
C GLU A 32 8.05 -5.09 12.39
N THR A 33 7.12 -5.15 13.34
CA THR A 33 7.46 -5.39 14.74
C THR A 33 8.06 -6.79 14.91
N ILE A 34 7.45 -7.83 14.32
CA ILE A 34 7.96 -9.21 14.42
C ILE A 34 9.25 -9.36 13.60
N ASP A 35 9.35 -8.78 12.41
CA ASP A 35 10.56 -8.82 11.58
C ASP A 35 11.76 -8.19 12.32
N ARG A 36 11.57 -7.02 12.91
CA ARG A 36 12.59 -6.30 13.69
C ARG A 36 13.05 -7.06 14.93
N LEU A 37 12.13 -7.76 15.62
CA LEU A 37 12.43 -8.52 16.84
C LEU A 37 12.95 -9.94 16.54
N GLY A 38 12.71 -10.44 15.33
CA GLY A 38 12.99 -11.81 14.91
C GLY A 38 12.06 -12.83 15.57
N TYR A 39 12.04 -12.86 16.90
CA TYR A 39 11.12 -13.66 17.71
C TYR A 39 10.53 -12.79 18.81
N ALA A 40 9.22 -12.88 19.05
CA ALA A 40 8.55 -12.10 20.08
C ALA A 40 7.40 -12.87 20.74
N GLU A 41 7.41 -12.94 22.04
CA GLU A 41 6.24 -13.39 22.81
C GLU A 41 5.11 -12.35 22.69
N PHE A 42 3.87 -12.80 22.91
CA PHE A 42 2.70 -11.92 22.79
C PHE A 42 2.79 -10.70 23.71
N GLU A 43 3.33 -10.86 24.90
CA GLU A 43 3.52 -9.81 25.90
C GLU A 43 4.49 -8.71 25.41
N THR A 44 5.51 -9.09 24.65
CA THR A 44 6.44 -8.16 24.01
C THR A 44 5.73 -7.38 22.89
N ILE A 45 4.98 -8.08 22.04
CA ILE A 45 4.17 -7.46 20.98
C ILE A 45 3.13 -6.51 21.59
N GLN A 46 2.50 -6.89 22.70
CA GLN A 46 1.56 -6.03 23.45
C GLN A 46 2.23 -4.76 23.96
N SER A 47 3.46 -4.87 24.49
CA SER A 47 4.22 -3.72 24.96
C SER A 47 4.58 -2.76 23.83
N GLU A 48 4.95 -3.27 22.66
CA GLU A 48 5.18 -2.47 21.46
C GLU A 48 3.90 -1.81 20.93
N TRP A 49 2.76 -2.53 21.00
CA TRP A 49 1.45 -1.99 20.64
C TRP A 49 1.06 -0.80 21.52
N ASN A 50 1.29 -0.89 22.81
CA ASN A 50 0.95 0.18 23.76
C ASN A 50 1.79 1.45 23.57
N ARG A 51 2.93 1.35 22.88
CA ARG A 51 3.80 2.49 22.52
C ARG A 51 3.55 3.00 21.09
N SER A 52 2.75 2.28 20.32
CA SER A 52 2.50 2.61 18.91
C SER A 52 1.54 3.80 18.79
N SER A 53 1.82 4.69 17.85
CA SER A 53 0.89 5.76 17.45
C SER A 53 -0.42 5.23 16.85
N LEU A 54 -0.44 3.98 16.37
CA LEU A 54 -1.67 3.32 15.94
C LEU A 54 -2.61 2.99 17.11
N ASN A 55 -2.15 3.19 18.33
CA ASN A 55 -2.88 2.99 19.58
C ASN A 55 -2.95 4.29 20.42
N PRO A 56 -3.56 5.36 19.94
CA PRO A 56 -3.55 6.66 20.61
C PRO A 56 -4.27 6.64 21.96
N HIS A 57 -5.09 5.64 22.21
CA HIS A 57 -5.86 5.49 23.46
C HIS A 57 -5.19 4.53 24.46
N GLY A 58 -4.06 3.91 24.11
CA GLY A 58 -3.36 2.97 24.99
C GLY A 58 -4.15 1.70 25.30
N GLU A 59 -5.05 1.29 24.38
CA GLU A 59 -5.87 0.09 24.57
C GLU A 59 -5.04 -1.17 24.34
N ASP A 60 -5.28 -2.19 25.16
CA ASP A 60 -4.64 -3.49 24.97
C ASP A 60 -5.04 -4.13 23.63
N LEU A 61 -4.12 -4.84 23.00
CA LEU A 61 -4.39 -5.65 21.81
C LEU A 61 -5.04 -6.98 22.23
N PRO A 62 -6.35 -7.19 21.98
CA PRO A 62 -6.98 -8.45 22.39
C PRO A 62 -6.35 -9.64 21.64
N LYS A 63 -6.08 -10.74 22.33
CA LYS A 63 -5.50 -11.98 21.72
C LYS A 63 -6.32 -12.47 20.51
N ARG A 64 -7.65 -12.29 20.53
CA ARG A 64 -8.52 -12.60 19.39
C ARG A 64 -8.22 -11.71 18.18
N THR A 65 -8.09 -10.39 18.39
CA THR A 65 -7.76 -9.43 17.33
C THR A 65 -6.39 -9.74 16.75
N PHE A 66 -5.40 -10.00 17.59
CA PHE A 66 -4.07 -10.41 17.17
C PHE A 66 -4.09 -11.66 16.27
N ARG A 67 -4.83 -12.72 16.67
CA ARG A 67 -4.97 -13.92 15.83
C ARG A 67 -5.66 -13.63 14.51
N ASN A 68 -6.71 -12.81 14.52
CA ASN A 68 -7.40 -12.40 13.29
C ASN A 68 -6.45 -11.63 12.35
N HIS A 69 -5.57 -10.79 12.90
CA HIS A 69 -4.56 -10.08 12.10
C HIS A 69 -3.57 -11.06 11.46
N ILE A 70 -3.07 -12.04 12.20
CA ILE A 70 -2.17 -13.09 11.67
C ILE A 70 -2.85 -13.83 10.50
N THR A 71 -4.09 -14.27 10.68
CA THR A 71 -4.84 -14.96 9.63
C THR A 71 -5.03 -14.06 8.40
N ALA A 72 -5.43 -12.82 8.60
CA ALA A 72 -5.64 -11.88 7.49
C ALA A 72 -4.33 -11.53 6.75
N ILE A 73 -3.22 -11.44 7.45
CA ILE A 73 -1.89 -11.25 6.86
C ILE A 73 -1.53 -12.45 5.98
N ALA A 74 -1.74 -13.67 6.47
CA ALA A 74 -1.50 -14.88 5.70
C ALA A 74 -2.36 -14.93 4.43
N ASP A 75 -3.66 -14.63 4.55
CA ASP A 75 -4.62 -14.68 3.44
C ASP A 75 -4.38 -13.59 2.37
N GLN A 76 -3.99 -12.38 2.80
CA GLN A 76 -3.89 -11.23 1.91
C GLN A 76 -2.49 -10.98 1.37
N LEU A 77 -1.47 -11.23 2.20
CA LEU A 77 -0.07 -10.93 1.88
C LEU A 77 0.77 -12.18 1.63
N TYR A 78 0.22 -13.38 1.95
CA TYR A 78 0.95 -14.65 1.85
C TYR A 78 2.24 -14.63 2.69
N ILE A 79 2.19 -13.97 3.85
CA ILE A 79 3.26 -13.92 4.84
C ILE A 79 2.76 -14.66 6.08
N TYR A 80 3.51 -15.64 6.54
CA TYR A 80 3.08 -16.52 7.61
C TYR A 80 3.79 -16.18 8.92
N ILE A 81 3.00 -15.86 9.94
CA ILE A 81 3.46 -15.65 11.31
C ILE A 81 3.12 -16.90 12.10
N GLU A 82 4.12 -17.57 12.59
CA GLU A 82 4.03 -18.81 13.35
C GLU A 82 4.52 -18.63 14.78
N TYR A 83 4.15 -19.56 15.66
CA TYR A 83 4.60 -19.57 17.04
C TYR A 83 5.55 -20.74 17.28
N LYS A 84 6.73 -20.46 17.83
CA LYS A 84 7.71 -21.45 18.24
C LYS A 84 7.82 -21.46 19.76
N SER A 85 7.53 -22.62 20.39
CA SER A 85 7.58 -22.76 21.83
C SER A 85 8.94 -22.35 22.40
N GLY A 86 8.94 -21.50 23.41
CA GLY A 86 10.14 -20.97 24.07
C GLY A 86 10.83 -19.82 23.33
N TYR A 87 10.32 -19.40 22.15
CA TYR A 87 10.87 -18.29 21.36
C TYR A 87 9.84 -17.21 21.05
N GLY A 88 8.55 -17.59 20.87
CA GLY A 88 7.48 -16.68 20.50
C GLY A 88 7.10 -16.73 19.03
N TYR A 89 6.41 -15.67 18.59
CA TYR A 89 5.97 -15.47 17.21
C TYR A 89 7.12 -15.02 16.32
N TYR A 90 7.16 -15.52 15.08
CA TYR A 90 8.16 -15.20 14.08
C TYR A 90 7.57 -15.31 12.67
N ILE A 91 8.22 -14.72 11.68
CA ILE A 91 7.85 -14.86 10.27
C ILE A 91 8.54 -16.09 9.72
N SER A 92 7.76 -17.09 9.27
CA SER A 92 8.31 -18.39 8.83
C SER A 92 8.81 -18.37 7.38
N ASN A 93 8.37 -17.40 6.60
CA ASN A 93 8.78 -17.23 5.19
C ASN A 93 9.28 -15.79 4.90
N PRO A 94 10.36 -15.34 5.54
CA PRO A 94 10.87 -13.99 5.36
C PRO A 94 11.33 -13.71 3.93
N GLU A 95 11.75 -14.74 3.18
CA GLU A 95 12.13 -14.60 1.78
C GLU A 95 10.96 -14.06 0.93
N ASP A 96 9.74 -14.49 1.19
CA ASP A 96 8.55 -14.05 0.45
C ASP A 96 8.24 -12.55 0.67
N MET A 97 8.67 -11.97 1.79
CA MET A 97 8.64 -10.52 2.00
C MET A 97 9.61 -9.80 1.07
N HIS A 98 10.77 -10.40 0.79
CA HIS A 98 11.89 -9.77 0.09
C HIS A 98 11.93 -10.11 -1.41
N GLU A 99 11.42 -11.24 -1.84
CA GLU A 99 11.41 -11.63 -3.26
C GLU A 99 10.40 -10.86 -4.10
N SER A 100 9.22 -10.57 -3.57
CA SER A 100 8.20 -9.81 -4.29
C SER A 100 8.45 -8.30 -4.20
N ARG A 101 9.03 -7.73 -5.25
CA ARG A 101 9.23 -6.27 -5.37
C ARG A 101 7.96 -5.45 -5.13
N ILE A 102 6.80 -6.00 -5.50
CA ILE A 102 5.50 -5.34 -5.28
C ILE A 102 5.15 -5.35 -3.80
N LYS A 103 5.32 -6.48 -3.10
CA LYS A 103 5.08 -6.56 -1.65
C LYS A 103 6.02 -5.62 -0.89
N GLN A 104 7.32 -5.65 -1.19
CA GLN A 104 8.29 -4.73 -0.60
C GLN A 104 7.89 -3.26 -0.80
N TRP A 105 7.49 -2.90 -2.01
CA TRP A 105 7.05 -1.54 -2.31
C TRP A 105 5.80 -1.16 -1.52
N MET A 106 4.81 -2.05 -1.42
CA MET A 106 3.60 -1.81 -0.63
C MET A 106 3.90 -1.65 0.86
N ILE A 107 4.67 -2.57 1.42
CA ILE A 107 5.10 -2.52 2.83
C ILE A 107 5.85 -1.22 3.09
N SER A 108 6.91 -0.93 2.35
CA SER A 108 7.72 0.27 2.50
C SER A 108 6.92 1.58 2.34
N THR A 109 5.92 1.61 1.45
CA THR A 109 5.06 2.78 1.26
C THR A 109 4.18 3.01 2.49
N LEU A 110 3.60 1.96 3.04
CA LEU A 110 2.73 2.03 4.21
C LEU A 110 3.51 2.28 5.50
N SER A 111 4.70 1.72 5.62
CA SER A 111 5.64 2.01 6.71
C SER A 111 6.01 3.47 6.73
N THR A 112 6.35 4.02 5.57
CA THR A 112 6.62 5.46 5.41
C THR A 112 5.40 6.29 5.83
N TYR A 113 4.19 5.89 5.42
CA TYR A 113 2.97 6.58 5.82
C TYR A 113 2.73 6.50 7.33
N ASN A 114 2.96 5.35 7.98
CA ASN A 114 2.85 5.19 9.42
C ASN A 114 3.84 6.13 10.11
N PHE A 115 5.11 6.08 9.72
CA PHE A 115 6.16 6.96 10.27
C PHE A 115 5.80 8.44 10.15
N LEU A 116 5.29 8.87 8.99
CA LEU A 116 4.89 10.25 8.77
C LEU A 116 3.67 10.67 9.59
N SER A 117 2.77 9.72 9.86
CA SER A 117 1.64 9.95 10.76
C SER A 117 2.10 10.16 12.20
N ASP A 118 3.16 9.47 12.61
CA ASP A 118 3.76 9.60 13.94
C ASP A 118 4.49 10.94 14.11
N CYS A 119 5.00 11.50 13.01
CA CYS A 119 5.70 12.78 12.98
C CYS A 119 4.77 13.98 12.67
N ASN A 120 3.50 13.88 13.01
CA ASN A 120 2.50 14.91 12.68
C ASN A 120 2.80 16.30 13.28
N ASP A 121 3.51 16.35 14.38
CA ASP A 121 4.02 17.55 15.07
C ASP A 121 5.26 18.15 14.40
N MET A 122 5.90 17.43 13.46
CA MET A 122 7.11 17.85 12.75
C MET A 122 6.88 18.05 11.25
N ARG A 123 5.62 18.23 10.81
CA ARG A 123 5.27 18.39 9.38
C ARG A 123 5.98 19.56 8.70
N ASP A 124 6.27 20.61 9.44
CA ASP A 124 7.03 21.78 8.98
C ASP A 124 8.51 21.49 8.70
N LYS A 125 9.03 20.37 9.23
CA LYS A 125 10.42 19.92 9.07
C LYS A 125 10.57 18.80 8.03
N ILE A 126 9.47 18.26 7.53
CA ILE A 126 9.47 17.17 6.56
C ILE A 126 9.01 17.71 5.22
N LEU A 127 9.94 17.83 4.28
CA LEU A 127 9.63 18.29 2.94
C LEU A 127 9.27 17.09 2.06
N PHE A 128 8.09 17.14 1.46
CA PHE A 128 7.64 16.14 0.49
C PHE A 128 7.88 16.65 -0.93
N GLU A 129 8.44 15.79 -1.77
CA GLU A 129 8.41 16.03 -3.20
C GLU A 129 6.97 15.81 -3.69
N ASP A 130 6.37 16.84 -4.28
CA ASP A 130 5.07 16.74 -4.96
C ASP A 130 5.28 16.00 -6.29
N VAL A 131 5.11 14.69 -6.26
CA VAL A 131 5.19 13.86 -7.47
C VAL A 131 3.77 13.66 -7.99
N PRO A 132 3.42 14.25 -9.15
CA PRO A 132 2.12 14.03 -9.76
C PRO A 132 1.87 12.54 -9.96
N SER A 133 0.88 12.02 -9.24
CA SER A 133 0.50 10.62 -9.34
C SER A 133 -0.29 10.43 -10.64
N SER A 134 0.32 9.77 -11.61
CA SER A 134 -0.33 9.38 -12.88
C SER A 134 -1.35 8.25 -12.70
N GLN A 135 -1.76 7.94 -11.47
CA GLN A 135 -2.67 6.84 -11.14
C GLN A 135 -3.98 6.88 -11.94
N LYS A 136 -4.48 8.06 -12.21
CA LYS A 136 -5.72 8.26 -13.01
C LYS A 136 -5.62 7.63 -14.41
N HIS A 137 -4.42 7.55 -15.00
CA HIS A 137 -4.22 7.03 -16.36
C HIS A 137 -3.78 5.56 -16.40
N LEU A 138 -3.25 5.03 -15.29
CA LEU A 138 -2.74 3.65 -15.21
C LEU A 138 -3.76 2.58 -15.64
N PRO A 139 -5.04 2.63 -15.21
CA PRO A 139 -6.01 1.62 -15.61
C PRO A 139 -6.24 1.56 -17.12
N GLN A 140 -6.19 2.71 -17.79
CA GLN A 140 -6.36 2.80 -19.24
C GLN A 140 -5.14 2.20 -19.95
N VAL A 141 -3.92 2.55 -19.54
CA VAL A 141 -2.69 2.00 -20.12
C VAL A 141 -2.63 0.48 -19.93
N LEU A 142 -2.93 -0.03 -18.72
CA LEU A 142 -2.97 -1.46 -18.45
C LEU A 142 -4.01 -2.20 -19.31
N ARG A 143 -5.15 -1.57 -19.59
CA ARG A 143 -6.16 -2.13 -20.48
C ARG A 143 -5.64 -2.25 -21.92
N CYS A 144 -4.93 -1.23 -22.41
CA CYS A 144 -4.33 -1.26 -23.74
C CYS A 144 -3.24 -2.33 -23.84
N ILE A 145 -2.39 -2.47 -22.83
CA ILE A 145 -1.37 -3.54 -22.76
C ILE A 145 -2.04 -4.92 -22.82
N ARG A 146 -3.09 -5.13 -22.01
CA ARG A 146 -3.81 -6.41 -21.96
C ARG A 146 -4.48 -6.77 -23.29
N ASN A 147 -5.05 -5.77 -23.97
CA ASN A 147 -5.80 -5.97 -25.21
C ASN A 147 -4.93 -5.80 -26.46
N CYS A 148 -3.62 -5.59 -26.32
CA CYS A 148 -2.68 -5.35 -27.42
C CYS A 148 -3.17 -4.25 -28.37
N CYS A 149 -3.68 -3.13 -27.83
CA CYS A 149 -4.18 -2.01 -28.62
C CYS A 149 -3.33 -0.75 -28.40
N ALA A 150 -3.28 0.10 -29.43
CA ALA A 150 -2.63 1.38 -29.33
C ALA A 150 -3.38 2.34 -28.40
N LEU A 151 -2.63 3.24 -27.76
CA LEU A 151 -3.11 4.30 -26.92
C LEU A 151 -2.77 5.65 -27.55
N SER A 152 -3.81 6.44 -27.83
CA SER A 152 -3.62 7.83 -28.27
C SER A 152 -3.77 8.78 -27.09
N PHE A 153 -2.81 9.69 -26.94
CA PHE A 153 -2.80 10.68 -25.85
C PHE A 153 -2.11 11.97 -26.26
N MET A 154 -2.51 13.05 -25.63
CA MET A 154 -1.85 14.33 -25.78
C MET A 154 -0.67 14.41 -24.82
N TYR A 155 0.51 14.68 -25.34
CA TYR A 155 1.75 14.81 -24.57
C TYR A 155 2.40 16.17 -24.81
N GLN A 156 2.80 16.80 -23.73
CA GLN A 156 3.59 18.02 -23.76
C GLN A 156 4.91 17.75 -23.03
N SER A 157 6.01 17.91 -23.74
CA SER A 157 7.35 17.82 -23.17
C SER A 157 7.66 19.06 -22.34
N HIS A 158 8.46 18.92 -21.29
CA HIS A 158 8.99 20.06 -20.52
C HIS A 158 9.86 21.00 -21.34
N PHE A 159 10.32 20.55 -22.51
CA PHE A 159 11.19 21.31 -23.44
C PHE A 159 10.42 21.89 -24.64
N SER A 160 9.10 21.72 -24.69
CA SER A 160 8.27 22.19 -25.80
C SER A 160 7.01 22.85 -25.29
N ASP A 161 6.70 24.03 -25.84
CA ASP A 161 5.47 24.76 -25.54
C ASP A 161 4.24 24.17 -26.25
N ALA A 162 4.43 23.26 -27.20
CA ALA A 162 3.37 22.64 -27.97
C ALA A 162 3.08 21.21 -27.47
N ALA A 163 1.80 20.93 -27.26
CA ALA A 163 1.32 19.58 -27.01
C ALA A 163 1.11 18.85 -28.34
N HIS A 164 1.56 17.61 -28.44
CA HIS A 164 1.39 16.74 -29.60
C HIS A 164 0.55 15.52 -29.25
N ILE A 165 -0.23 15.04 -30.23
CA ILE A 165 -0.91 13.77 -30.12
C ILE A 165 0.11 12.69 -30.48
N ASN A 166 0.28 11.72 -29.59
CA ASN A 166 1.12 10.55 -29.81
C ASN A 166 0.24 9.32 -29.79
N GLU A 167 0.53 8.36 -30.66
CA GLU A 167 -0.08 7.05 -30.67
C GLU A 167 1.00 5.99 -30.40
N VAL A 168 0.81 5.24 -29.32
CA VAL A 168 1.81 4.28 -28.82
C VAL A 168 1.17 2.92 -28.57
N GLU A 169 1.81 1.86 -29.03
CA GLU A 169 1.53 0.51 -28.59
C GLU A 169 2.28 0.23 -27.29
N PRO A 170 1.59 0.22 -26.13
CA PRO A 170 2.26 0.07 -24.84
C PRO A 170 2.60 -1.40 -24.59
N TYR A 171 3.82 -1.67 -24.16
CA TYR A 171 4.32 -3.01 -23.82
C TYR A 171 4.36 -3.26 -22.34
N CYS A 172 4.82 -2.29 -21.55
CA CYS A 172 4.86 -2.40 -20.10
C CYS A 172 4.85 -1.04 -19.40
N LEU A 173 4.54 -1.08 -18.10
CA LEU A 173 4.70 0.03 -17.19
C LEU A 173 5.90 -0.21 -16.28
N LYS A 174 6.71 0.83 -16.08
CA LYS A 174 7.83 0.82 -15.14
C LYS A 174 7.64 1.91 -14.09
N LEU A 175 7.66 1.52 -12.82
CA LEU A 175 7.76 2.47 -11.72
C LEU A 175 9.25 2.69 -11.41
N PHE A 176 9.72 3.94 -11.53
CA PHE A 176 11.09 4.32 -11.23
C PHE A 176 11.12 5.71 -10.60
N ASN A 177 11.81 5.88 -9.50
CA ASN A 177 11.90 7.12 -8.74
C ASN A 177 10.52 7.77 -8.51
N ARG A 178 9.56 6.99 -8.03
CA ARG A 178 8.17 7.39 -7.76
C ARG A 178 7.38 7.90 -8.98
N ARG A 179 7.91 7.71 -10.20
CA ARG A 179 7.26 8.10 -11.45
C ARG A 179 6.93 6.86 -12.27
N TRP A 180 5.78 6.90 -12.95
CA TRP A 180 5.40 5.87 -13.89
C TRP A 180 5.90 6.20 -15.29
N TYR A 181 6.53 5.23 -15.90
CA TYR A 181 6.99 5.28 -17.28
C TYR A 181 6.25 4.21 -18.07
N MET A 182 5.70 4.60 -19.21
CA MET A 182 5.16 3.68 -20.20
C MET A 182 6.26 3.39 -21.23
N VAL A 183 6.51 2.11 -21.45
CA VAL A 183 7.42 1.63 -22.50
C VAL A 183 6.57 1.05 -23.60
N GLY A 184 6.78 1.49 -24.83
CA GLY A 184 6.00 1.07 -25.99
C GLY A 184 6.67 1.49 -27.30
N ARG A 185 6.04 1.13 -28.40
CA ARG A 185 6.44 1.51 -29.75
C ARG A 185 5.55 2.66 -30.22
N ASN A 186 6.16 3.74 -30.71
CA ASN A 186 5.43 4.77 -31.44
C ASN A 186 4.90 4.20 -32.77
N THR A 187 3.66 4.47 -33.11
CA THR A 187 3.02 3.99 -34.35
C THR A 187 3.22 4.96 -35.51
N ASP A 188 3.72 6.18 -35.24
CA ASP A 188 4.05 7.18 -36.25
C ASP A 188 5.40 6.90 -36.94
#